data_e381c81d68327d88a1ebdb912a13ce4d
#
_entry.id   e381c81d68327d88a1ebdb912a13ce4d
#
_cell.length_a   1.000
_cell.length_b   1.000
_cell.length_c   1.000
_cell.angle_alpha   90.00
_cell.angle_beta   90.00
_cell.angle_gamma   90.00
#
_symmetry.space_group_name_H-M   'P 1'
#
loop_
_entity.id
_entity.type
_entity.pdbx_description
1 polymer ?
#
loop_
_entity_poly.entity_id
_entity_poly.type
_entity_poly.pdbx_seq_one_letter_code
_entity_poly.pdbx_strand_id
1 'polypeptide(L)'
;MKFIIEYGCDGIGSEWLAIEAENLEKAEHYAYLSAFDYRDGYEGLHGVQNFAEFCEENELNEDYDESWEAYNIMIEEEIFYHVYEFDEEDELHLEVLEESEGRFFVV
;
A
#
# COMPACT_ATOMS: atom_id res chain seq x y z
N MET A 1 3.80 -6.01 -19.08
CA MET A 1 2.59 -6.73 -18.60
C MET A 1 1.68 -5.75 -17.86
N LYS A 2 0.41 -5.96 -17.95
CA LYS A 2 -0.61 -5.06 -17.41
C LYS A 2 -1.31 -5.71 -16.21
N PHE A 3 -1.46 -4.93 -15.14
CA PHE A 3 -2.02 -5.40 -13.88
C PHE A 3 -2.99 -4.39 -13.30
N ILE A 4 -3.92 -4.89 -12.51
CA ILE A 4 -4.75 -4.08 -11.63
C ILE A 4 -4.29 -4.38 -10.19
N ILE A 5 -3.98 -3.34 -9.44
CA ILE A 5 -3.55 -3.50 -8.05
C ILE A 5 -4.52 -2.82 -7.10
N GLU A 6 -4.65 -3.41 -5.93
CA GLU A 6 -5.32 -2.80 -4.78
C GLU A 6 -4.28 -2.67 -3.68
N TYR A 7 -4.24 -1.52 -3.01
CA TYR A 7 -3.34 -1.30 -1.89
C TYR A 7 -4.02 -0.41 -0.85
N GLY A 8 -3.76 -0.68 0.40
CA GLY A 8 -4.41 0.05 1.47
C GLY A 8 -3.90 -0.29 2.85
N CYS A 9 -4.65 0.15 3.85
CA CYS A 9 -4.33 -0.03 5.25
C CYS A 9 -5.60 -0.42 6.01
N ASP A 10 -5.47 -1.41 6.89
CA ASP A 10 -6.57 -1.89 7.71
C ASP A 10 -7.19 -0.74 8.53
N GLY A 11 -8.51 -0.70 8.54
CA GLY A 11 -9.26 0.32 9.27
C GLY A 11 -9.38 1.67 8.55
N ILE A 12 -8.67 1.88 7.44
CA ILE A 12 -8.71 3.10 6.65
C ILE A 12 -9.42 2.87 5.32
N GLY A 13 -8.94 1.92 4.54
CA GLY A 13 -9.49 1.61 3.23
C GLY A 13 -8.40 1.27 2.22
N SER A 14 -8.74 1.37 0.96
CA SER A 14 -7.81 1.03 -0.12
C SER A 14 -8.04 1.88 -1.36
N GLU A 15 -7.08 1.84 -2.26
CA GLU A 15 -7.15 2.43 -3.58
C GLU A 15 -6.82 1.37 -4.63
N TRP A 16 -7.31 1.61 -5.83
CA TRP A 16 -7.08 0.73 -6.98
C TRP A 16 -6.36 1.50 -8.06
N LEU A 17 -5.46 0.82 -8.79
CA LEU A 17 -4.68 1.46 -9.84
C LEU A 17 -4.39 0.46 -10.96
N ALA A 18 -4.46 0.93 -12.20
CA ALA A 18 -4.03 0.17 -13.37
C ALA A 18 -2.56 0.49 -13.64
N ILE A 19 -1.71 -0.53 -13.68
CA ILE A 19 -0.28 -0.36 -13.88
C ILE A 19 0.26 -1.24 -14.98
N GLU A 20 1.39 -0.84 -15.55
CA GLU A 20 2.18 -1.65 -16.45
C GLU A 20 3.55 -1.87 -15.83
N ALA A 21 3.92 -3.12 -15.66
CA ALA A 21 5.20 -3.51 -15.06
C ALA A 21 5.86 -4.58 -15.92
N GLU A 22 7.17 -4.72 -15.78
CA GLU A 22 7.95 -5.69 -16.54
C GLU A 22 7.54 -7.12 -16.23
N ASN A 23 7.20 -7.40 -14.96
CA ASN A 23 6.80 -8.73 -14.50
C ASN A 23 5.96 -8.63 -13.24
N LEU A 24 5.43 -9.76 -12.77
CA LEU A 24 4.61 -9.84 -11.56
C LEU A 24 5.38 -9.38 -10.31
N GLU A 25 6.64 -9.77 -10.18
CA GLU A 25 7.46 -9.40 -9.03
C GLU A 25 7.58 -7.88 -8.87
N LYS A 26 7.80 -7.17 -9.96
CA LYS A 26 7.86 -5.70 -9.95
C LYS A 26 6.51 -5.08 -9.66
N ALA A 27 5.42 -5.66 -10.16
CA ALA A 27 4.08 -5.21 -9.87
C ALA A 27 3.77 -5.38 -8.38
N GLU A 28 4.12 -6.51 -7.78
CA GLU A 28 3.93 -6.77 -6.35
C GLU A 28 4.75 -5.81 -5.49
N HIS A 29 5.99 -5.54 -5.87
CA HIS A 29 6.84 -4.60 -5.15
C HIS A 29 6.27 -3.19 -5.19
N TYR A 30 5.80 -2.75 -6.35
CA TYR A 30 5.15 -1.45 -6.48
C TYR A 30 3.88 -1.36 -5.63
N ALA A 31 3.05 -2.41 -5.62
CA ALA A 31 1.85 -2.45 -4.80
C ALA A 31 2.19 -2.38 -3.30
N TYR A 32 3.22 -3.09 -2.86
CA TYR A 32 3.70 -3.03 -1.49
C TYR A 32 4.14 -1.62 -1.10
N LEU A 33 4.97 -0.97 -1.93
CA LEU A 33 5.41 0.40 -1.67
C LEU A 33 4.24 1.38 -1.67
N SER A 34 3.27 1.18 -2.56
CA SER A 34 2.07 2.02 -2.62
C SER A 34 1.22 1.88 -1.35
N ALA A 35 1.11 0.68 -0.79
CA ALA A 35 0.41 0.45 0.47
C ALA A 35 1.12 1.17 1.63
N PHE A 36 2.43 1.12 1.65
CA PHE A 36 3.25 1.83 2.63
C PHE A 36 3.01 3.35 2.57
N ASP A 37 3.07 3.92 1.36
CA ASP A 37 2.83 5.35 1.14
C ASP A 37 1.39 5.74 1.49
N TYR A 38 0.43 4.87 1.19
CA TYR A 38 -0.97 5.09 1.55
C TYR A 38 -1.13 5.24 3.06
N ARG A 39 -0.51 4.35 3.83
CA ARG A 39 -0.54 4.43 5.29
C ARG A 39 0.17 5.69 5.80
N ASP A 40 1.32 6.04 5.22
CA ASP A 40 2.08 7.23 5.61
C ASP A 40 1.24 8.50 5.50
N GLY A 41 0.35 8.58 4.52
CA GLY A 41 -0.55 9.71 4.35
C GLY A 41 -1.54 9.88 5.50
N TYR A 42 -1.77 8.84 6.29
CA TYR A 42 -2.69 8.85 7.42
C TYR A 42 -1.98 8.83 8.79
N GLU A 43 -0.67 8.91 8.81
CA GLU A 43 0.10 8.90 10.07
C GLU A 43 -0.39 9.97 11.04
N GLY A 44 -0.71 9.56 12.27
CA GLY A 44 -1.25 10.46 13.29
C GLY A 44 -2.75 10.74 13.15
N LEU A 45 -3.43 10.13 12.17
CA LEU A 45 -4.85 10.34 11.88
C LEU A 45 -5.60 9.01 11.91
N HIS A 46 -6.89 9.05 12.25
CA HIS A 46 -7.80 7.89 12.17
C HIS A 46 -7.30 6.62 12.88
N GLY A 47 -6.53 6.77 13.95
CA GLY A 47 -6.00 5.65 14.71
C GLY A 47 -4.70 5.07 14.16
N VAL A 48 -4.17 5.64 13.08
CA VAL A 48 -2.87 5.23 12.53
C VAL A 48 -1.76 5.94 13.31
N GLN A 49 -0.94 5.17 14.00
CA GLN A 49 0.14 5.72 14.82
C GLN A 49 1.32 6.18 13.98
N ASN A 50 1.88 7.35 14.32
CA ASN A 50 3.20 7.72 13.83
C ASN A 50 4.25 7.05 14.72
N PHE A 51 5.52 7.19 14.38
CA PHE A 51 6.61 6.56 15.13
C PHE A 51 6.64 7.01 16.60
N ALA A 52 6.50 8.29 16.85
CA ALA A 52 6.53 8.84 18.21
C ALA A 52 5.39 8.28 19.08
N GLU A 53 4.18 8.23 18.52
CA GLU A 53 3.02 7.68 19.21
C GLU A 53 3.19 6.19 19.51
N PHE A 54 3.74 5.44 18.55
CA PHE A 54 4.01 4.02 18.69
C PHE A 54 5.04 3.77 19.80
N CYS A 55 6.13 4.53 19.85
CA CYS A 55 7.14 4.40 20.88
C CYS A 55 6.60 4.75 22.27
N GLU A 56 5.79 5.78 22.37
CA GLU A 56 5.18 6.19 23.63
C GLU A 56 4.25 5.08 24.18
N GLU A 57 3.40 4.54 23.33
CA GLU A 57 2.45 3.50 23.74
C GLU A 57 3.14 2.20 24.13
N ASN A 58 4.22 1.86 23.48
CA ASN A 58 4.96 0.61 23.72
C ASN A 58 6.16 0.77 24.64
N GLU A 59 6.34 1.96 25.23
CA GLU A 59 7.45 2.27 26.14
C GLU A 59 8.82 2.02 25.49
N LEU A 60 8.96 2.41 24.20
CA LEU A 60 10.19 2.27 23.43
C LEU A 60 10.91 3.60 23.32
N ASN A 61 12.23 3.53 23.14
CA ASN A 61 13.06 4.71 22.94
C ASN A 61 13.22 4.97 21.43
N GLU A 62 12.85 6.18 20.99
CA GLU A 62 12.93 6.58 19.59
C GLU A 62 14.36 6.56 19.02
N ASP A 63 15.37 6.63 19.88
CA ASP A 63 16.77 6.66 19.45
C ASP A 63 17.36 5.27 19.14
N TYR A 64 16.63 4.19 19.43
CA TYR A 64 17.11 2.83 19.20
C TYR A 64 16.60 2.27 17.87
N ASP A 65 17.49 1.58 17.15
CA ASP A 65 17.17 0.91 15.88
C ASP A 65 16.10 -0.16 16.06
N GLU A 66 16.11 -0.86 17.20
CA GLU A 66 15.09 -1.88 17.52
C GLU A 66 13.68 -1.30 17.55
N SER A 67 13.53 -0.04 17.95
CA SER A 67 12.23 0.64 17.96
C SER A 67 11.72 0.85 16.53
N TRP A 68 12.59 1.22 15.61
CA TRP A 68 12.25 1.35 14.19
C TRP A 68 11.89 0.00 13.57
N GLU A 69 12.62 -1.05 13.91
CA GLU A 69 12.30 -2.40 13.43
C GLU A 69 10.92 -2.85 13.90
N ALA A 70 10.61 -2.64 15.18
CA ALA A 70 9.31 -2.97 15.74
C ALA A 70 8.18 -2.18 15.06
N TYR A 71 8.40 -0.90 14.80
CA TYR A 71 7.44 -0.05 14.12
C TYR A 71 7.18 -0.52 12.69
N ASN A 72 8.24 -0.87 11.96
CA ASN A 72 8.11 -1.36 10.59
C ASN A 72 7.37 -2.71 10.52
N ILE A 73 7.60 -3.59 11.49
CA ILE A 73 6.87 -4.85 11.59
C ILE A 73 5.38 -4.59 11.81
N MET A 74 5.05 -3.65 12.68
CA MET A 74 3.65 -3.26 12.92
C MET A 74 3.01 -2.71 11.64
N ILE A 75 3.71 -1.86 10.89
CA ILE A 75 3.21 -1.31 9.63
C ILE A 75 2.91 -2.44 8.64
N GLU A 76 3.81 -3.40 8.49
CA GLU A 76 3.62 -4.53 7.57
C GLU A 76 2.39 -5.38 7.91
N GLU A 77 2.01 -5.43 9.18
CA GLU A 77 0.79 -6.12 9.61
C GLU A 77 -0.49 -5.31 9.32
N GLU A 78 -0.39 -4.00 9.22
CA GLU A 78 -1.54 -3.12 8.96
C GLU A 78 -1.83 -2.91 7.49
N ILE A 79 -0.81 -2.90 6.64
CA ILE A 79 -0.99 -2.67 5.21
C ILE A 79 -1.39 -3.96 4.49
N PHE A 80 -2.07 -3.79 3.36
CA PHE A 80 -2.39 -4.91 2.49
C PHE A 80 -2.29 -4.47 1.03
N TYR A 81 -2.04 -5.43 0.15
CA TYR A 81 -2.03 -5.19 -1.27
C TYR A 81 -2.36 -6.49 -2.01
N HIS A 82 -2.99 -6.33 -3.16
CA HIS A 82 -3.35 -7.43 -4.05
C HIS A 82 -2.99 -7.05 -5.48
N VAL A 83 -2.47 -8.00 -6.24
CA VAL A 83 -2.08 -7.79 -7.63
C VAL A 83 -2.81 -8.80 -8.49
N TYR A 84 -3.50 -8.28 -9.51
CA TYR A 84 -4.26 -9.10 -10.46
C TYR A 84 -3.75 -8.81 -11.86
N GLU A 85 -3.56 -9.85 -12.64
CA GLU A 85 -3.29 -9.67 -14.07
C GLU A 85 -4.52 -9.04 -14.72
N PHE A 86 -4.32 -8.03 -15.57
CA PHE A 86 -5.44 -7.31 -16.18
C PHE A 86 -6.29 -8.24 -17.04
N ASP A 87 -7.59 -8.24 -16.78
CA ASP A 87 -8.57 -9.04 -17.50
C ASP A 87 -9.60 -8.10 -18.14
N GLU A 88 -9.63 -8.09 -19.47
CA GLU A 88 -10.55 -7.25 -20.26
C GLU A 88 -12.03 -7.61 -20.03
N GLU A 89 -12.31 -8.80 -19.53
CA GLU A 89 -13.67 -9.27 -19.26
C GLU A 89 -14.15 -8.95 -17.85
N ASP A 90 -13.24 -8.50 -16.96
CA ASP A 90 -13.56 -8.16 -15.58
C ASP A 90 -14.06 -6.71 -15.49
N GLU A 91 -15.31 -6.54 -15.06
CA GLU A 91 -15.93 -5.22 -14.94
C GLU A 91 -15.19 -4.29 -13.97
N LEU A 92 -14.68 -4.84 -12.85
CA LEU A 92 -13.90 -4.06 -11.89
C LEU A 92 -12.61 -3.55 -12.51
N HIS A 93 -11.91 -4.41 -13.27
CA HIS A 93 -10.68 -4.02 -13.95
C HIS A 93 -10.94 -2.91 -14.96
N LEU A 94 -12.05 -3.00 -15.69
CA LEU A 94 -12.45 -1.95 -16.66
C LEU A 94 -12.79 -0.64 -15.98
N GLU A 95 -13.47 -0.69 -14.82
CA GLU A 95 -13.77 0.51 -14.04
C GLU A 95 -12.51 1.19 -13.53
N VAL A 96 -11.55 0.42 -13.01
CA VAL A 96 -10.27 0.97 -12.55
C VAL A 96 -9.51 1.63 -13.70
N LEU A 97 -9.48 0.97 -14.85
CA LEU A 97 -8.83 1.52 -16.04
C LEU A 97 -9.52 2.80 -16.52
N GLU A 98 -10.84 2.85 -16.49
CA GLU A 98 -11.62 4.02 -16.87
C GLU A 98 -11.33 5.22 -15.97
N GLU A 99 -11.18 5.00 -14.66
CA GLU A 99 -10.81 6.04 -13.70
C GLU A 99 -9.45 6.65 -13.99
N SER A 100 -8.55 5.90 -14.61
CA SER A 100 -7.23 6.37 -15.04
C SER A 100 -7.23 6.86 -16.50
N GLU A 101 -8.41 7.16 -17.05
CA GLU A 101 -8.59 7.64 -18.43
C GLU A 101 -8.09 6.65 -19.49
N GLY A 102 -8.19 5.36 -19.21
CA GLY A 102 -7.76 4.30 -20.10
C GLY A 102 -6.26 4.09 -20.16
N ARG A 103 -5.52 4.63 -19.20
CA ARG A 103 -4.05 4.55 -19.16
C ARG A 103 -3.55 3.64 -18.06
N PHE A 104 -2.53 2.85 -18.38
CA PHE A 104 -1.78 2.08 -17.40
C PHE A 104 -0.58 2.90 -16.95
N PHE A 105 -0.45 3.07 -15.64
CA PHE A 105 0.68 3.78 -15.05
C PHE A 105 1.94 2.91 -15.14
N VAL A 106 2.96 3.38 -15.84
CA VAL A 106 4.20 2.60 -16.05
C VAL A 106 5.09 2.70 -14.80
N VAL A 107 5.45 1.55 -14.26
CA VAL A 107 6.28 1.46 -13.06
C VAL A 107 7.59 0.73 -13.31
#